data_82f9f6cf8392af7a7214a0500e4fba7d
#
_entry.id   82f9f6cf8392af7a7214a0500e4fba7d
#
_cell.length_a   1.000
_cell.length_b   1.000
_cell.length_c   1.000
_cell.angle_alpha   90.00
_cell.angle_beta   90.00
_cell.angle_gamma   90.00
#
_symmetry.space_group_name_H-M   'P 1'
#
loop_
_entity.id
_entity.type
_entity.pdbx_description
1 polymer ?
#
loop_
_entity_poly.entity_id
_entity_poly.type
_entity_poly.pdbx_seq_one_letter_code
_entity_poly.pdbx_strand_id
1 'polypeptide(L)'
;MNKQEKELIKKTEASDNFITTVSKDDFDAELFSKKLTDASFSTYVRVLMQNWRQGTVGCKGRSDVDYSNKKPWKQKGTGRARSGSSRSPLWRGGGVTFGPQARTRTLAITKKVKKGVLANVLSTYIDGKKIARLNWMPEGDKPSTAGAFAALKKAGLEKQKLIVFVPFNDQLSFASFANLSNVKLLFFDQPNVVDLAQGARWIVLNKDFDQFKEMVSKWI
;
A
#
# COMPACT_ATOMS: atom_id res chain seq x y z
N MET A 1 -40.20 -19.02 28.68
CA MET A 1 -39.05 -18.19 28.30
C MET A 1 -39.12 -16.88 29.07
N ASN A 2 -38.19 -16.65 29.95
CA ASN A 2 -38.15 -15.48 30.83
C ASN A 2 -37.77 -14.20 30.03
N LYS A 3 -38.23 -13.04 30.47
CA LYS A 3 -37.94 -11.75 29.83
C LYS A 3 -36.43 -11.48 29.73
N GLN A 4 -35.64 -12.01 30.66
CA GLN A 4 -34.18 -11.96 30.67
C GLN A 4 -33.54 -12.85 29.59
N GLU A 5 -34.09 -14.01 29.31
CA GLU A 5 -33.62 -14.87 28.20
C GLU A 5 -33.89 -14.24 26.83
N LYS A 6 -35.03 -13.57 26.65
CA LYS A 6 -35.32 -12.82 25.42
C LYS A 6 -34.42 -11.59 25.23
N GLU A 7 -34.02 -10.93 26.30
CA GLU A 7 -33.04 -9.83 26.24
C GLU A 7 -31.62 -10.33 26.01
N LEU A 8 -31.24 -11.48 26.58
CA LEU A 8 -29.95 -12.11 26.26
C LEU A 8 -29.88 -12.58 24.79
N ILE A 9 -30.93 -13.21 24.28
CA ILE A 9 -31.02 -13.65 22.88
C ILE A 9 -30.96 -12.42 21.94
N LYS A 10 -31.71 -11.35 22.24
CA LYS A 10 -31.61 -10.09 21.49
C LYS A 10 -30.24 -9.42 21.56
N LYS A 11 -29.55 -9.50 22.70
CA LYS A 11 -28.17 -9.01 22.83
C LYS A 11 -27.16 -9.88 22.06
N THR A 12 -27.35 -11.18 22.03
CA THR A 12 -26.50 -12.11 21.24
C THR A 12 -26.75 -11.92 19.74
N GLU A 13 -28.02 -11.81 19.31
CA GLU A 13 -28.36 -11.50 17.91
C GLU A 13 -27.88 -10.11 17.46
N ALA A 14 -27.85 -9.13 18.36
CA ALA A 14 -27.30 -7.79 18.07
C ALA A 14 -25.76 -7.80 18.01
N SER A 15 -25.07 -8.71 18.69
CA SER A 15 -23.61 -8.90 18.56
C SER A 15 -23.23 -9.64 17.27
N ASP A 16 -24.05 -10.58 16.82
CA ASP A 16 -23.81 -11.35 15.60
C ASP A 16 -23.97 -10.51 14.31
N ASN A 17 -24.75 -9.42 14.38
CA ASN A 17 -24.93 -8.48 13.25
C ASN A 17 -23.86 -7.39 13.15
N PHE A 18 -22.93 -7.29 14.09
CA PHE A 18 -21.92 -6.24 14.10
C PHE A 18 -20.76 -6.53 13.13
N ILE A 19 -20.42 -7.79 12.95
CA ILE A 19 -19.45 -8.27 11.97
C ILE A 19 -20.03 -9.44 11.19
N THR A 20 -20.01 -9.33 9.87
CA THR A 20 -20.40 -10.40 8.95
C THR A 20 -19.19 -10.78 8.10
N THR A 21 -18.83 -12.06 8.07
CA THR A 21 -17.78 -12.55 7.16
C THR A 21 -18.31 -12.60 5.73
N VAL A 22 -17.45 -12.20 4.80
CA VAL A 22 -17.75 -12.22 3.37
C VAL A 22 -17.47 -13.62 2.81
N SER A 23 -18.37 -14.15 1.98
CA SER A 23 -18.24 -15.46 1.32
C SER A 23 -17.93 -15.32 -0.18
N LYS A 24 -17.60 -16.46 -0.84
CA LYS A 24 -17.41 -16.49 -2.30
C LYS A 24 -18.70 -16.21 -3.07
N ASP A 25 -19.84 -16.57 -2.48
CA ASP A 25 -21.16 -16.41 -3.10
C ASP A 25 -21.55 -14.94 -3.29
N ASP A 26 -20.86 -14.03 -2.59
CA ASP A 26 -21.04 -12.59 -2.73
C ASP A 26 -20.41 -12.01 -4.02
N PHE A 27 -19.62 -12.82 -4.77
CA PHE A 27 -18.85 -12.39 -5.94
C PHE A 27 -19.02 -13.32 -7.13
N ASP A 28 -18.64 -12.85 -8.31
CA ASP A 28 -18.69 -13.61 -9.55
C ASP A 28 -17.72 -14.81 -9.53
N ALA A 29 -18.19 -15.98 -9.92
CA ALA A 29 -17.42 -17.22 -9.92
C ALA A 29 -16.16 -17.15 -10.81
N GLU A 30 -16.17 -16.32 -11.86
CA GLU A 30 -15.04 -16.13 -12.77
C GLU A 30 -13.78 -15.60 -12.08
N LEU A 31 -13.93 -14.79 -11.00
CA LEU A 31 -12.82 -14.27 -10.20
C LEU A 31 -11.95 -15.39 -9.61
N PHE A 32 -12.55 -16.52 -9.30
CA PHE A 32 -11.89 -17.63 -8.61
C PHE A 32 -11.40 -18.72 -9.57
N SER A 33 -11.68 -18.60 -10.86
CA SER A 33 -11.34 -19.61 -11.88
C SER A 33 -9.84 -19.66 -12.18
N LYS A 34 -9.12 -18.53 -12.07
CA LYS A 34 -7.71 -18.39 -12.45
C LYS A 34 -6.81 -18.44 -11.23
N LYS A 35 -6.11 -19.54 -11.03
CA LYS A 35 -5.01 -19.61 -10.04
C LYS A 35 -3.73 -19.09 -10.69
N LEU A 36 -3.15 -18.06 -10.11
CA LEU A 36 -1.85 -17.53 -10.48
C LEU A 36 -0.75 -18.12 -9.60
N THR A 37 0.45 -18.20 -10.18
CA THR A 37 1.65 -18.68 -9.48
C THR A 37 2.15 -17.64 -8.48
N ASP A 38 2.78 -18.08 -7.40
CA ASP A 38 3.43 -17.21 -6.40
C ASP A 38 4.52 -16.31 -7.03
N ALA A 39 5.13 -16.78 -8.13
CA ALA A 39 6.06 -15.99 -8.92
C ALA A 39 5.42 -14.72 -9.51
N SER A 40 4.16 -14.79 -9.96
CA SER A 40 3.42 -13.64 -10.50
C SER A 40 3.14 -12.61 -9.42
N PHE A 41 2.76 -13.05 -8.22
CA PHE A 41 2.57 -12.20 -7.04
C PHE A 41 3.88 -11.50 -6.66
N SER A 42 4.96 -12.26 -6.49
CA SER A 42 6.29 -11.74 -6.13
C SER A 42 6.80 -10.73 -7.16
N THR A 43 6.57 -11.00 -8.44
CA THR A 43 6.95 -10.08 -9.52
C THR A 43 6.16 -8.77 -9.43
N TYR A 44 4.86 -8.83 -9.19
CA TYR A 44 4.04 -7.62 -9.08
C TYR A 44 4.43 -6.77 -7.86
N VAL A 45 4.65 -7.38 -6.70
CA VAL A 45 5.15 -6.69 -5.50
C VAL A 45 6.48 -6.00 -5.79
N ARG A 46 7.41 -6.70 -6.43
CA ARG A 46 8.73 -6.17 -6.78
C ARG A 46 8.64 -4.99 -7.75
N VAL A 47 7.75 -5.07 -8.74
CA VAL A 47 7.49 -3.97 -9.69
C VAL A 47 6.95 -2.74 -8.97
N LEU A 48 5.97 -2.88 -8.09
CA LEU A 48 5.42 -1.78 -7.32
C LEU A 48 6.48 -1.12 -6.43
N MET A 49 7.21 -1.93 -5.66
CA MET A 49 8.26 -1.42 -4.76
C MET A 49 9.37 -0.70 -5.53
N GLN A 50 9.74 -1.19 -6.71
CA GLN A 50 10.74 -0.53 -7.55
C GLN A 50 10.22 0.80 -8.12
N ASN A 51 8.96 0.84 -8.55
CA ASN A 51 8.36 2.03 -9.14
C ASN A 51 8.10 3.15 -8.13
N TRP A 52 7.98 2.82 -6.84
CA TRP A 52 7.85 3.81 -5.76
C TRP A 52 9.17 4.51 -5.40
N ARG A 53 10.30 3.96 -5.89
CA ARG A 53 11.60 4.59 -5.63
C ARG A 53 11.75 5.86 -6.46
N GLN A 54 12.11 6.96 -5.82
CA GLN A 54 12.34 8.24 -6.46
C GLN A 54 13.62 8.27 -7.32
N GLY A 55 14.64 7.48 -6.95
CA GLY A 55 15.85 7.29 -7.73
C GLY A 55 16.76 8.52 -7.81
N THR A 56 16.75 9.39 -6.81
CA THR A 56 17.50 10.66 -6.76
C THR A 56 18.95 10.53 -6.31
N VAL A 57 19.41 9.32 -5.96
CA VAL A 57 20.80 9.09 -5.54
C VAL A 57 21.73 9.35 -6.71
N GLY A 58 22.64 10.30 -6.55
CA GLY A 58 23.62 10.66 -7.56
C GLY A 58 24.90 11.22 -6.95
N CYS A 59 26.02 11.02 -7.64
CA CYS A 59 27.30 11.66 -7.34
C CYS A 59 27.67 12.62 -8.45
N LYS A 60 28.39 13.68 -8.09
CA LYS A 60 28.96 14.62 -9.06
C LYS A 60 30.10 13.96 -9.81
N GLY A 61 29.95 13.82 -11.11
CA GLY A 61 31.03 13.42 -12.01
C GLY A 61 32.01 14.58 -12.27
N ARG A 62 33.04 14.31 -13.05
CA ARG A 62 34.07 15.32 -13.39
C ARG A 62 33.49 16.56 -14.04
N SER A 63 32.43 16.46 -14.83
CA SER A 63 31.73 17.57 -15.49
C SER A 63 30.90 18.40 -14.53
N ASP A 64 30.38 17.78 -13.45
CA ASP A 64 29.37 18.36 -12.57
C ASP A 64 29.98 19.07 -11.35
N VAL A 65 31.28 18.84 -11.12
CA VAL A 65 32.00 19.48 -10.00
C VAL A 65 32.28 20.94 -10.38
N ASP A 66 31.94 21.84 -9.48
CA ASP A 66 32.20 23.29 -9.63
C ASP A 66 33.61 23.63 -9.22
N TYR A 67 34.50 23.70 -10.21
CA TYR A 67 35.87 24.15 -10.11
C TYR A 67 36.26 24.93 -11.35
N SER A 68 37.35 25.74 -11.22
CA SER A 68 37.92 26.47 -12.34
C SER A 68 38.31 25.55 -13.49
N ASN A 69 38.03 25.98 -14.70
CA ASN A 69 38.47 25.29 -15.93
C ASN A 69 39.96 25.56 -16.25
N LYS A 70 40.63 26.47 -15.50
CA LYS A 70 42.04 26.83 -15.70
C LYS A 70 42.93 25.62 -15.42
N LYS A 71 43.89 25.38 -16.32
CA LYS A 71 44.92 24.38 -16.12
C LYS A 71 45.74 24.72 -14.85
N PRO A 72 45.93 23.79 -13.88
CA PRO A 72 46.57 24.09 -12.61
C PRO A 72 48.02 24.67 -12.74
N TRP A 73 48.79 24.16 -13.72
CA TRP A 73 50.14 24.65 -14.03
C TRP A 73 50.51 24.36 -15.48
N LYS A 74 51.64 24.94 -15.94
CA LYS A 74 52.16 24.74 -17.30
C LYS A 74 52.49 23.25 -17.56
N GLN A 75 52.43 22.86 -18.84
CA GLN A 75 52.64 21.47 -19.23
C GLN A 75 54.03 20.92 -18.97
N LYS A 76 55.08 21.79 -18.99
CA LYS A 76 56.50 21.51 -18.78
C LYS A 76 57.13 22.60 -17.94
N GLY A 77 58.31 22.34 -17.32
CA GLY A 77 59.09 23.35 -16.59
C GLY A 77 58.67 23.62 -15.14
N THR A 78 57.80 22.75 -14.52
CA THR A 78 57.36 22.93 -13.13
C THR A 78 57.91 21.88 -12.16
N GLY A 79 58.63 20.87 -12.66
CA GLY A 79 59.11 19.74 -11.84
C GLY A 79 57.98 18.85 -11.25
N ARG A 80 56.69 19.13 -11.56
CA ARG A 80 55.55 18.41 -11.03
C ARG A 80 54.96 17.47 -12.09
N ALA A 81 54.22 16.47 -11.63
CA ALA A 81 53.43 15.63 -12.54
C ALA A 81 52.45 16.48 -13.34
N ARG A 82 52.21 16.09 -14.59
CA ARG A 82 51.28 16.81 -15.48
C ARG A 82 49.83 16.71 -14.95
N SER A 83 49.13 17.85 -14.94
CA SER A 83 47.73 17.91 -14.58
C SER A 83 46.95 18.77 -15.55
N GLY A 84 45.80 18.25 -16.03
CA GLY A 84 44.93 18.95 -16.95
C GLY A 84 43.81 19.74 -16.27
N SER A 85 43.30 19.25 -15.15
CA SER A 85 42.18 19.86 -14.45
C SER A 85 42.14 19.45 -12.99
N SER A 86 41.75 20.36 -12.11
CA SER A 86 41.51 20.10 -10.67
C SER A 86 40.21 19.28 -10.44
N ARG A 87 39.35 19.18 -11.44
CA ARG A 87 38.12 18.32 -11.39
C ARG A 87 38.42 16.83 -11.52
N SER A 88 39.66 16.45 -11.80
CA SER A 88 40.04 15.05 -11.98
C SER A 88 39.72 14.23 -10.72
N PRO A 89 39.23 12.98 -10.83
CA PRO A 89 38.99 12.12 -9.67
C PRO A 89 40.23 11.77 -8.85
N LEU A 90 41.44 12.02 -9.39
CA LEU A 90 42.70 11.87 -8.69
C LEU A 90 42.94 12.98 -7.62
N TRP A 91 42.20 14.05 -7.71
CA TRP A 91 42.34 15.18 -6.78
C TRP A 91 41.32 15.08 -5.65
N ARG A 92 41.72 15.51 -4.47
CA ARG A 92 40.81 15.68 -3.34
C ARG A 92 39.75 16.73 -3.71
N GLY A 93 38.47 16.36 -3.62
CA GLY A 93 37.38 17.21 -4.08
C GLY A 93 37.07 17.11 -5.56
N GLY A 94 37.79 16.27 -6.33
CA GLY A 94 37.47 15.99 -7.72
C GLY A 94 36.21 15.15 -7.90
N GLY A 95 35.76 14.98 -9.15
CA GLY A 95 34.57 14.21 -9.50
C GLY A 95 34.74 12.72 -9.23
N VAL A 96 33.63 12.05 -8.95
CA VAL A 96 33.59 10.60 -8.74
C VAL A 96 33.55 9.87 -10.09
N THR A 97 34.41 8.83 -10.27
CA THR A 97 34.40 7.99 -11.46
C THR A 97 33.38 6.86 -11.26
N PHE A 98 32.44 6.68 -12.21
CA PHE A 98 31.41 5.64 -12.17
C PHE A 98 30.58 5.61 -10.87
N GLY A 99 30.39 6.79 -10.26
CA GLY A 99 29.49 6.89 -9.12
C GLY A 99 28.02 6.64 -9.50
N PRO A 100 27.14 6.47 -8.51
CA PRO A 100 25.72 6.33 -8.76
C PRO A 100 25.18 7.56 -9.52
N GLN A 101 24.33 7.32 -10.51
CA GLN A 101 23.66 8.33 -11.29
C GLN A 101 22.18 8.38 -10.93
N ALA A 102 21.65 9.57 -10.75
CA ALA A 102 20.22 9.76 -10.55
C ALA A 102 19.45 9.21 -11.76
N ARG A 103 18.57 8.26 -11.52
CA ARG A 103 17.75 7.63 -12.57
C ARG A 103 16.43 7.10 -12.03
N THR A 104 15.36 7.31 -12.76
CA THR A 104 14.10 6.61 -12.58
C THR A 104 14.15 5.30 -13.35
N ARG A 105 13.90 4.19 -12.64
CA ARG A 105 13.81 2.86 -13.24
C ARG A 105 12.41 2.33 -13.05
N THR A 106 11.57 2.49 -14.06
CA THR A 106 10.20 1.97 -14.09
C THR A 106 10.17 0.58 -14.71
N LEU A 107 9.48 -0.33 -14.05
CA LEU A 107 9.20 -1.67 -14.54
C LEU A 107 7.74 -1.76 -14.96
N ALA A 108 7.47 -2.44 -16.05
CA ALA A 108 6.11 -2.65 -16.55
C ALA A 108 5.62 -4.07 -16.22
N ILE A 109 4.33 -4.19 -15.96
CA ILE A 109 3.62 -5.46 -15.81
C ILE A 109 2.31 -5.39 -16.57
N THR A 110 1.89 -6.48 -17.20
CA THR A 110 0.68 -6.53 -18.00
C THR A 110 -0.58 -6.38 -17.15
N LYS A 111 -1.62 -5.75 -17.71
CA LYS A 111 -2.91 -5.56 -17.03
C LYS A 111 -3.54 -6.89 -16.59
N LYS A 112 -3.42 -7.95 -17.43
CA LYS A 112 -3.94 -9.29 -17.11
C LYS A 112 -3.29 -9.87 -15.86
N VAL A 113 -1.97 -9.74 -15.70
CA VAL A 113 -1.27 -10.23 -14.51
C VAL A 113 -1.67 -9.42 -13.28
N LYS A 114 -1.80 -8.10 -13.39
CA LYS A 114 -2.28 -7.25 -12.27
C LYS A 114 -3.64 -7.70 -11.76
N LYS A 115 -4.61 -7.82 -12.67
CA LYS A 115 -5.98 -8.26 -12.36
C LYS A 115 -5.99 -9.64 -11.70
N GLY A 116 -5.34 -10.60 -12.31
CA GLY A 116 -5.32 -11.96 -11.79
C GLY A 116 -4.61 -12.10 -10.44
N VAL A 117 -3.55 -11.30 -10.17
CA VAL A 117 -2.92 -11.30 -8.83
C VAL A 117 -3.86 -10.73 -7.78
N LEU A 118 -4.59 -9.65 -8.08
CA LEU A 118 -5.58 -9.08 -7.16
C LEU A 118 -6.70 -10.07 -6.86
N ALA A 119 -7.23 -10.75 -7.88
CA ALA A 119 -8.24 -11.79 -7.73
C ALA A 119 -7.73 -12.98 -6.88
N ASN A 120 -6.48 -13.41 -7.08
CA ASN A 120 -5.88 -14.50 -6.30
C ASN A 120 -5.70 -14.12 -4.82
N VAL A 121 -5.27 -12.89 -4.53
CA VAL A 121 -5.16 -12.38 -3.16
C VAL A 121 -6.54 -12.34 -2.51
N LEU A 122 -7.56 -11.85 -3.21
CA LEU A 122 -8.95 -11.86 -2.72
C LEU A 122 -9.41 -13.28 -2.37
N SER A 123 -9.21 -14.23 -3.27
CA SER A 123 -9.56 -15.65 -3.03
C SER A 123 -8.90 -16.18 -1.75
N THR A 124 -7.60 -15.93 -1.59
CA THR A 124 -6.85 -16.37 -0.40
C THR A 124 -7.41 -15.76 0.90
N TYR A 125 -7.83 -14.49 0.86
CA TYR A 125 -8.40 -13.82 2.04
C TYR A 125 -9.83 -14.29 2.35
N ILE A 126 -10.63 -14.60 1.33
CA ILE A 126 -11.97 -15.18 1.51
C ILE A 126 -11.86 -16.60 2.07
N ASP A 127 -10.99 -17.45 1.49
CA ASP A 127 -10.76 -18.82 1.96
C ASP A 127 -10.29 -18.86 3.42
N GLY A 128 -9.47 -17.88 3.80
CA GLY A 128 -9.03 -17.68 5.18
C GLY A 128 -10.06 -17.02 6.10
N LYS A 129 -11.27 -16.67 5.62
CA LYS A 129 -12.29 -15.90 6.37
C LYS A 129 -11.72 -14.60 6.97
N LYS A 130 -10.87 -13.92 6.20
CA LYS A 130 -10.16 -12.71 6.63
C LYS A 130 -10.81 -11.42 6.13
N ILE A 131 -11.92 -11.49 5.41
CA ILE A 131 -12.69 -10.34 4.95
C ILE A 131 -13.96 -10.25 5.78
N ALA A 132 -14.21 -9.09 6.36
CA ALA A 132 -15.37 -8.88 7.19
C ALA A 132 -16.05 -7.54 6.88
N ARG A 133 -17.35 -7.52 7.00
CA ARG A 133 -18.17 -6.29 6.96
C ARG A 133 -18.32 -5.77 8.37
N LEU A 134 -18.09 -4.50 8.57
CA LEU A 134 -18.27 -3.81 9.84
C LEU A 134 -19.51 -2.92 9.74
N ASN A 135 -20.46 -3.13 10.63
CA ASN A 135 -21.61 -2.26 10.75
C ASN A 135 -21.28 -1.09 11.67
N TRP A 136 -20.64 -0.05 11.10
CA TRP A 136 -20.28 1.16 11.79
C TRP A 136 -20.54 2.37 10.90
N MET A 137 -21.02 3.43 11.50
CA MET A 137 -21.21 4.76 10.90
C MET A 137 -20.77 5.83 11.90
N PRO A 138 -20.19 6.96 11.43
CA PRO A 138 -19.91 8.09 12.32
C PRO A 138 -21.21 8.67 12.86
N GLU A 139 -21.23 9.00 14.14
CA GLU A 139 -22.37 9.65 14.78
C GLU A 139 -22.29 11.16 14.54
N GLY A 140 -23.22 11.70 13.73
CA GLY A 140 -23.28 13.13 13.38
C GLY A 140 -22.24 13.57 12.33
N ASP A 141 -21.98 14.88 12.27
CA ASP A 141 -21.14 15.53 11.24
C ASP A 141 -19.64 15.62 11.61
N LYS A 142 -19.21 14.97 12.69
CA LYS A 142 -17.82 15.04 13.15
C LYS A 142 -17.16 13.66 13.13
N PRO A 143 -15.89 13.56 12.70
CA PRO A 143 -15.15 12.30 12.78
C PRO A 143 -14.92 11.90 14.24
N SER A 144 -15.05 10.62 14.55
CA SER A 144 -14.88 10.07 15.90
C SER A 144 -13.93 8.87 15.89
N THR A 145 -12.67 9.08 16.24
CA THR A 145 -11.68 8.01 16.39
C THR A 145 -12.00 7.08 17.56
N ALA A 146 -12.57 7.63 18.64
CA ALA A 146 -13.01 6.86 19.80
C ALA A 146 -14.14 5.90 19.44
N GLY A 147 -15.13 6.35 18.65
CA GLY A 147 -16.21 5.52 18.14
C GLY A 147 -15.70 4.41 17.21
N ALA A 148 -14.81 4.73 16.28
CA ALA A 148 -14.17 3.77 15.38
C ALA A 148 -13.36 2.72 16.15
N PHE A 149 -12.56 3.13 17.14
CA PHE A 149 -11.79 2.22 17.98
C PHE A 149 -12.70 1.33 18.85
N ALA A 150 -13.75 1.89 19.44
CA ALA A 150 -14.73 1.11 20.22
C ALA A 150 -15.43 0.05 19.34
N ALA A 151 -15.71 0.38 18.07
CA ALA A 151 -16.26 -0.55 17.11
C ALA A 151 -15.29 -1.71 16.83
N LEU A 152 -14.01 -1.42 16.57
CA LEU A 152 -12.98 -2.44 16.37
C LEU A 152 -12.74 -3.29 17.61
N LYS A 153 -12.83 -2.70 18.80
CA LYS A 153 -12.71 -3.42 20.08
C LYS A 153 -13.87 -4.37 20.30
N LYS A 154 -15.12 -3.93 20.06
CA LYS A 154 -16.30 -4.81 20.10
C LYS A 154 -16.17 -5.98 19.12
N ALA A 155 -15.51 -5.75 18.00
CA ALA A 155 -15.20 -6.72 16.96
C ALA A 155 -14.04 -7.66 17.32
N GLY A 156 -13.30 -7.44 18.41
CA GLY A 156 -12.12 -8.23 18.78
C GLY A 156 -10.92 -8.06 17.85
N LEU A 157 -10.87 -6.93 17.11
CA LEU A 157 -9.86 -6.68 16.07
C LEU A 157 -8.79 -5.65 16.49
N GLU A 158 -8.80 -5.18 17.72
CA GLU A 158 -7.95 -4.08 18.22
C GLU A 158 -6.44 -4.30 18.06
N LYS A 159 -5.99 -5.58 18.10
CA LYS A 159 -4.56 -5.94 18.04
C LYS A 159 -4.09 -6.40 16.67
N GLN A 160 -4.97 -6.49 15.69
CA GLN A 160 -4.64 -6.99 14.35
C GLN A 160 -4.33 -5.83 13.41
N LYS A 161 -3.44 -6.09 12.44
CA LYS A 161 -3.24 -5.15 11.33
C LYS A 161 -4.43 -5.24 10.37
N LEU A 162 -5.16 -4.15 10.26
CA LEU A 162 -6.39 -4.10 9.48
C LEU A 162 -6.20 -3.22 8.25
N ILE A 163 -6.88 -3.62 7.18
CA ILE A 163 -7.07 -2.77 6.00
C ILE A 163 -8.55 -2.40 5.99
N VAL A 164 -8.82 -1.12 6.06
CA VAL A 164 -10.18 -0.60 5.97
C VAL A 164 -10.36 0.08 4.63
N PHE A 165 -11.34 -0.37 3.87
CA PHE A 165 -11.71 0.22 2.59
C PHE A 165 -12.71 1.34 2.82
N VAL A 166 -12.40 2.51 2.23
CA VAL A 166 -13.23 3.70 2.36
C VAL A 166 -13.36 4.37 0.99
N PRO A 167 -14.54 4.86 0.60
CA PRO A 167 -14.69 5.64 -0.62
C PRO A 167 -13.98 7.01 -0.47
N PHE A 168 -13.47 7.54 -1.57
CA PHE A 168 -12.75 8.82 -1.57
C PHE A 168 -13.62 9.99 -1.05
N ASN A 169 -14.93 9.91 -1.26
CA ASN A 169 -15.87 10.96 -0.86
C ASN A 169 -16.25 10.94 0.62
N ASP A 170 -15.96 9.84 1.34
CA ASP A 170 -16.31 9.71 2.76
C ASP A 170 -15.16 10.17 3.68
N GLN A 171 -15.01 11.47 3.78
CA GLN A 171 -13.99 12.10 4.63
C GLN A 171 -14.20 11.81 6.12
N LEU A 172 -15.45 11.65 6.58
CA LEU A 172 -15.76 11.39 7.99
C LEU A 172 -15.25 10.01 8.43
N SER A 173 -15.54 8.96 7.65
CA SER A 173 -15.01 7.63 7.93
C SER A 173 -13.49 7.61 7.79
N PHE A 174 -12.93 8.24 6.75
CA PHE A 174 -11.49 8.34 6.58
C PHE A 174 -10.81 8.95 7.81
N ALA A 175 -11.23 10.14 8.25
CA ALA A 175 -10.64 10.84 9.40
C ALA A 175 -10.83 10.07 10.72
N SER A 176 -11.92 9.30 10.86
CA SER A 176 -12.18 8.50 12.05
C SER A 176 -11.20 7.32 12.21
N PHE A 177 -10.76 6.71 11.11
CA PHE A 177 -9.83 5.57 11.13
C PHE A 177 -8.37 5.95 10.91
N ALA A 178 -8.06 7.12 10.33
CA ALA A 178 -6.71 7.49 9.89
C ALA A 178 -5.69 7.53 11.02
N ASN A 179 -6.09 7.90 12.25
CA ASN A 179 -5.17 8.01 13.39
C ASN A 179 -4.89 6.66 14.10
N LEU A 180 -5.54 5.57 13.70
CA LEU A 180 -5.34 4.26 14.33
C LEU A 180 -4.10 3.58 13.76
N SER A 181 -3.11 3.30 14.60
CA SER A 181 -1.79 2.76 14.19
C SER A 181 -1.84 1.36 13.58
N ASN A 182 -2.85 0.58 13.92
CA ASN A 182 -3.05 -0.79 13.42
C ASN A 182 -3.95 -0.85 12.17
N VAL A 183 -4.48 0.30 11.72
CA VAL A 183 -5.37 0.41 10.57
C VAL A 183 -4.64 1.09 9.42
N LYS A 184 -4.71 0.48 8.24
CA LYS A 184 -4.30 1.09 6.99
C LYS A 184 -5.54 1.32 6.13
N LEU A 185 -5.74 2.56 5.71
CA LEU A 185 -6.86 2.92 4.84
C LEU A 185 -6.48 2.72 3.38
N LEU A 186 -7.40 2.16 2.61
CA LEU A 186 -7.30 2.03 1.17
C LEU A 186 -8.57 2.57 0.52
N PHE A 187 -8.37 3.32 -0.57
CA PHE A 187 -9.48 3.76 -1.40
C PHE A 187 -9.85 2.68 -2.43
N PHE A 188 -11.13 2.61 -2.78
CA PHE A 188 -11.61 1.66 -3.80
C PHE A 188 -10.99 1.87 -5.18
N ASP A 189 -10.57 3.10 -5.51
CA ASP A 189 -10.03 3.42 -6.83
C ASP A 189 -8.59 2.93 -7.05
N GLN A 190 -7.83 2.72 -5.97
CA GLN A 190 -6.40 2.43 -6.04
C GLN A 190 -5.97 1.23 -5.19
N PRO A 191 -6.57 0.04 -5.37
CA PRO A 191 -6.13 -1.14 -4.66
C PRO A 191 -4.73 -1.56 -5.15
N ASN A 192 -3.78 -1.73 -4.23
CA ASN A 192 -2.47 -2.25 -4.55
C ASN A 192 -2.15 -3.50 -3.74
N VAL A 193 -1.48 -4.45 -4.38
CA VAL A 193 -1.19 -5.77 -3.80
C VAL A 193 -0.33 -5.69 -2.55
N VAL A 194 0.61 -4.73 -2.47
CA VAL A 194 1.52 -4.61 -1.33
C VAL A 194 0.76 -4.27 -0.07
N ASP A 195 -0.14 -3.30 -0.14
CA ASP A 195 -0.95 -2.90 1.00
C ASP A 195 -1.96 -3.97 1.37
N LEU A 196 -2.62 -4.57 0.37
CA LEU A 196 -3.58 -5.65 0.57
C LEU A 196 -2.97 -6.87 1.28
N ALA A 197 -1.72 -7.20 0.96
CA ALA A 197 -1.02 -8.34 1.58
C ALA A 197 -0.48 -8.04 2.99
N GLN A 198 -0.31 -6.79 3.37
CA GLN A 198 0.19 -6.40 4.69
C GLN A 198 -0.85 -6.54 5.81
N GLY A 199 -2.12 -6.45 5.47
CA GLY A 199 -3.20 -6.57 6.45
C GLY A 199 -3.47 -8.01 6.87
N ALA A 200 -3.67 -8.24 8.16
CA ALA A 200 -4.13 -9.54 8.65
C ALA A 200 -5.60 -9.78 8.27
N ARG A 201 -6.40 -8.71 8.22
CA ARG A 201 -7.81 -8.75 7.80
C ARG A 201 -8.20 -7.52 6.98
N TRP A 202 -9.16 -7.70 6.10
CA TRP A 202 -9.80 -6.63 5.36
C TRP A 202 -11.16 -6.33 5.96
N ILE A 203 -11.42 -5.06 6.16
CA ILE A 203 -12.67 -4.55 6.71
C ILE A 203 -13.32 -3.64 5.68
N VAL A 204 -14.57 -3.91 5.39
CA VAL A 204 -15.41 -3.08 4.52
C VAL A 204 -16.58 -2.58 5.36
N LEU A 205 -16.90 -1.29 5.30
CA LEU A 205 -18.07 -0.77 5.97
C LEU A 205 -19.34 -1.30 5.26
N ASN A 206 -20.35 -1.63 6.04
CA ASN A 206 -21.55 -2.26 5.49
C ASN A 206 -22.24 -1.37 4.45
N LYS A 207 -22.21 -0.05 4.65
CA LYS A 207 -22.73 0.95 3.72
C LYS A 207 -22.02 0.99 2.36
N ASP A 208 -20.72 0.61 2.32
CA ASP A 208 -19.86 0.75 1.15
C ASP A 208 -19.60 -0.62 0.47
N PHE A 209 -20.30 -1.67 0.89
CA PHE A 209 -20.06 -3.03 0.39
C PHE A 209 -20.37 -3.19 -1.11
N ASP A 210 -21.33 -2.48 -1.64
CA ASP A 210 -21.66 -2.53 -3.07
C ASP A 210 -20.57 -1.90 -3.92
N GLN A 211 -19.93 -0.81 -3.45
CA GLN A 211 -18.76 -0.22 -4.10
C GLN A 211 -17.55 -1.16 -4.04
N PHE A 212 -17.40 -1.92 -2.96
CA PHE A 212 -16.38 -2.96 -2.87
C PHE A 212 -16.59 -4.05 -3.91
N LYS A 213 -17.82 -4.52 -4.10
CA LYS A 213 -18.18 -5.49 -5.17
C LYS A 213 -17.84 -4.93 -6.56
N GLU A 214 -18.19 -3.67 -6.82
CA GLU A 214 -17.89 -3.02 -8.10
C GLU A 214 -16.37 -2.90 -8.34
N MET A 215 -15.59 -2.58 -7.31
CA MET A 215 -14.13 -2.59 -7.41
C MET A 215 -13.59 -3.98 -7.76
N VAL A 216 -14.08 -5.00 -7.10
CA VAL A 216 -13.66 -6.40 -7.30
C VAL A 216 -14.05 -6.91 -8.68
N SER A 217 -15.22 -6.56 -9.21
CA SER A 217 -15.64 -6.95 -10.58
C SER A 217 -14.68 -6.43 -11.66
N LYS A 218 -13.99 -5.31 -11.44
CA LYS A 218 -12.96 -4.80 -12.36
C LYS A 218 -11.69 -5.69 -12.43
N TRP A 219 -11.57 -6.68 -11.55
CA TRP A 219 -10.42 -7.61 -11.52
C TRP A 219 -10.61 -8.86 -12.40
N ILE A 220 -11.76 -9.02 -13.03
CA ILE A 220 -12.06 -10.04 -14.03
C ILE A 220 -11.32 -9.78 -15.36
#